data_c44490db87f0a0baca4944c5582c2e7f
#
_entry.id   c44490db87f0a0baca4944c5582c2e7f
#
_cell.length_a   1.000
_cell.length_b   1.000
_cell.length_c   1.000
_cell.angle_alpha   90.00
_cell.angle_beta   90.00
_cell.angle_gamma   90.00
#
_symmetry.space_group_name_H-M   'P 1'
#
loop_
_entity.id
_entity.type
_entity.pdbx_description
1 polymer ?
#
loop_
_entity_poly.entity_id
_entity_poly.type
_entity_poly.pdbx_seq_one_letter_code
_entity_poly.pdbx_strand_id
1 'polypeptide(L)'
;MKIYSFGNDTTPVIMLLPGTCCHWRSNFEKVIPLLSHKYHVLCVSYDGFDETEDTEFPTMLEETEKIEEYIQKHHGGHIRAAYGCSLGGSFVGLLVERQMIHIDYGIVGSSDLDQSTPLAAKVVTELLLPFIYPIIRDGKMKSKFLQKRMDKQMQEKGDYVRAFMELFGGARPYVTMQSCKNQFYSDLVTPLPERISVPGTEIHIFYALKMGKKYRERYLKHFAHPIIHEQDLQHEELLACRPEQWAKLVDAIID
;
A
#
# COMPACT_ATOMS: atom_id res chain seq x y z
N MET A 1 -13.18 -3.14 -9.00
CA MET A 1 -12.54 -3.31 -7.66
C MET A 1 -13.31 -4.33 -6.84
N LYS A 2 -12.63 -5.19 -6.11
CA LYS A 2 -13.22 -6.14 -5.16
C LYS A 2 -12.69 -5.94 -3.75
N ILE A 3 -13.49 -6.37 -2.77
CA ILE A 3 -13.08 -6.44 -1.37
C ILE A 3 -13.28 -7.86 -0.87
N TYR A 4 -12.19 -8.48 -0.43
CA TYR A 4 -12.17 -9.80 0.16
C TYR A 4 -12.24 -9.68 1.68
N SER A 5 -13.09 -10.51 2.31
CA SER A 5 -13.42 -10.42 3.73
C SER A 5 -13.01 -11.68 4.47
N PHE A 6 -12.41 -11.53 5.66
CA PHE A 6 -11.93 -12.61 6.52
C PHE A 6 -12.25 -12.32 7.98
N GLY A 7 -12.48 -13.38 8.76
CA GLY A 7 -12.84 -13.25 10.18
C GLY A 7 -14.34 -13.08 10.42
N ASN A 8 -14.69 -12.62 11.62
CA ASN A 8 -16.08 -12.45 12.03
C ASN A 8 -16.55 -11.03 11.70
N ASP A 9 -17.66 -10.88 10.98
CA ASP A 9 -18.26 -9.62 10.53
C ASP A 9 -18.79 -8.74 11.67
N THR A 10 -18.93 -9.28 12.88
CA THR A 10 -19.35 -8.53 14.08
C THR A 10 -18.19 -7.92 14.86
N THR A 11 -16.95 -8.19 14.48
CA THR A 11 -15.75 -7.63 15.12
C THR A 11 -15.31 -6.32 14.46
N PRO A 12 -14.46 -5.50 15.13
CA PRO A 12 -13.96 -4.26 14.54
C PRO A 12 -13.28 -4.47 13.18
N VAL A 13 -13.57 -3.58 12.24
CA VAL A 13 -13.10 -3.70 10.85
C VAL A 13 -11.69 -3.13 10.70
N ILE A 14 -10.80 -3.92 10.08
CA ILE A 14 -9.49 -3.49 9.58
C ILE A 14 -9.47 -3.63 8.07
N MET A 15 -9.14 -2.55 7.36
CA MET A 15 -8.96 -2.56 5.90
C MET A 15 -7.48 -2.57 5.53
N LEU A 16 -7.09 -3.46 4.61
CA LEU A 16 -5.73 -3.63 4.11
C LEU A 16 -5.67 -3.22 2.63
N LEU A 17 -4.82 -2.25 2.32
CA LEU A 17 -4.65 -1.60 1.02
C LEU A 17 -3.28 -1.98 0.42
N PRO A 18 -3.24 -2.69 -0.72
CA PRO A 18 -2.00 -3.18 -1.31
C PRO A 18 -1.08 -2.08 -1.82
N GLY A 19 0.18 -2.45 -2.03
CA GLY A 19 1.20 -1.61 -2.65
C GLY A 19 1.06 -1.51 -4.16
N THR A 20 1.94 -0.72 -4.77
CA THR A 20 1.98 -0.45 -6.20
C THR A 20 2.15 -1.73 -7.01
N CYS A 21 1.23 -1.97 -7.94
CA CYS A 21 1.21 -3.14 -8.82
C CYS A 21 1.21 -4.48 -8.07
N CYS A 22 0.71 -4.51 -6.85
CA CYS A 22 0.61 -5.70 -6.03
C CYS A 22 -0.81 -6.25 -6.00
N HIS A 23 -0.90 -7.57 -5.86
CA HIS A 23 -2.14 -8.26 -5.53
C HIS A 23 -2.30 -8.33 -4.00
N TRP A 24 -3.53 -8.19 -3.50
CA TRP A 24 -3.81 -8.21 -2.06
C TRP A 24 -3.26 -9.47 -1.35
N ARG A 25 -3.38 -10.63 -1.99
CA ARG A 25 -2.92 -11.90 -1.42
C ARG A 25 -1.42 -11.91 -1.21
N SER A 26 -0.63 -11.48 -2.19
CA SER A 26 0.82 -11.45 -2.06
C SER A 26 1.32 -10.45 -1.01
N ASN A 27 0.55 -9.40 -0.73
CA ASN A 27 0.88 -8.47 0.36
C ASN A 27 0.45 -8.98 1.74
N PHE A 28 -0.74 -9.61 1.85
CA PHE A 28 -1.38 -9.77 3.15
C PHE A 28 -1.67 -11.23 3.56
N GLU A 29 -1.44 -12.22 2.69
CA GLU A 29 -1.72 -13.63 2.98
C GLU A 29 -1.14 -14.10 4.31
N LYS A 30 0.08 -13.64 4.65
CA LYS A 30 0.78 -14.03 5.88
C LYS A 30 0.20 -13.36 7.14
N VAL A 31 -0.41 -12.18 7.02
CA VAL A 31 -0.93 -11.41 8.16
C VAL A 31 -2.43 -11.56 8.38
N ILE A 32 -3.19 -11.94 7.35
CA ILE A 32 -4.64 -12.19 7.47
C ILE A 32 -4.96 -13.18 8.59
N PRO A 33 -4.33 -14.37 8.69
CA PRO A 33 -4.62 -15.30 9.77
C PRO A 33 -4.28 -14.76 11.16
N LEU A 34 -3.30 -13.85 11.24
CA LEU A 34 -2.87 -13.23 12.49
C LEU A 34 -3.85 -12.18 13.01
N LEU A 35 -4.64 -11.58 12.13
CA LEU A 35 -5.62 -10.55 12.46
C LEU A 35 -7.05 -11.09 12.52
N SER A 36 -7.43 -12.02 11.64
CA SER A 36 -8.83 -12.44 11.42
C SER A 36 -9.47 -13.19 12.59
N HIS A 37 -8.69 -13.61 13.60
CA HIS A 37 -9.25 -14.17 14.84
C HIS A 37 -9.82 -13.10 15.78
N LYS A 38 -9.45 -11.83 15.60
CA LYS A 38 -9.82 -10.70 16.46
C LYS A 38 -10.58 -9.61 15.71
N TYR A 39 -10.32 -9.47 14.42
CA TYR A 39 -10.85 -8.41 13.56
C TYR A 39 -11.57 -8.96 12.33
N HIS A 40 -12.51 -8.17 11.82
CA HIS A 40 -13.05 -8.34 10.49
C HIS A 40 -12.08 -7.68 9.49
N VAL A 41 -11.32 -8.51 8.78
CA VAL A 41 -10.26 -8.04 7.88
C VAL A 41 -10.81 -7.88 6.46
N LEU A 42 -10.74 -6.68 5.90
CA LEU A 42 -11.09 -6.36 4.54
C LEU A 42 -9.81 -6.15 3.71
N CYS A 43 -9.62 -6.94 2.66
CA CYS A 43 -8.51 -6.76 1.73
C CYS A 43 -9.02 -6.18 0.41
N VAL A 44 -8.51 -5.00 0.05
CA VAL A 44 -8.85 -4.34 -1.22
C VAL A 44 -8.09 -5.00 -2.36
N SER A 45 -8.78 -5.34 -3.44
CA SER A 45 -8.22 -5.72 -4.73
C SER A 45 -8.61 -4.66 -5.74
N TYR A 46 -7.65 -3.82 -6.14
CA TYR A 46 -7.90 -2.72 -7.07
C TYR A 46 -8.28 -3.23 -8.46
N ASP A 47 -9.01 -2.42 -9.22
CA ASP A 47 -9.27 -2.70 -10.64
C ASP A 47 -7.96 -2.88 -11.40
N GLY A 48 -7.93 -3.87 -12.29
CA GLY A 48 -6.73 -4.27 -13.03
C GLY A 48 -5.74 -5.14 -12.25
N PHE A 49 -6.02 -5.41 -10.96
CA PHE A 49 -5.18 -6.25 -10.08
C PHE A 49 -5.95 -7.39 -9.41
N ASP A 50 -7.12 -7.74 -9.94
CA ASP A 50 -7.92 -8.89 -9.52
C ASP A 50 -8.02 -9.92 -10.65
N GLU A 51 -7.70 -11.19 -10.36
CA GLU A 51 -7.69 -12.29 -11.34
C GLU A 51 -9.08 -12.71 -11.81
N THR A 52 -10.12 -12.23 -11.16
CA THR A 52 -11.52 -12.62 -11.46
C THR A 52 -12.29 -11.55 -12.24
N GLU A 53 -11.65 -10.41 -12.52
CA GLU A 53 -12.26 -9.28 -13.21
C GLU A 53 -11.42 -8.86 -14.42
N ASP A 54 -12.08 -8.55 -15.53
CA ASP A 54 -11.44 -7.96 -16.71
C ASP A 54 -11.61 -6.43 -16.66
N THR A 55 -10.84 -5.81 -15.75
CA THR A 55 -10.86 -4.36 -15.52
C THR A 55 -9.46 -3.77 -15.69
N GLU A 56 -9.37 -2.45 -15.81
CA GLU A 56 -8.12 -1.70 -15.74
C GLU A 56 -8.17 -0.71 -14.59
N PHE A 57 -7.02 -0.48 -13.95
CA PHE A 57 -6.91 0.56 -12.91
C PHE A 57 -7.24 1.93 -13.50
N PRO A 58 -8.27 2.62 -13.00
CA PRO A 58 -8.69 3.90 -13.57
C PRO A 58 -7.79 5.04 -13.08
N THR A 59 -8.12 5.58 -11.92
CA THR A 59 -7.33 6.57 -11.18
C THR A 59 -7.36 6.24 -9.69
N MET A 60 -6.40 6.77 -8.95
CA MET A 60 -6.36 6.62 -7.50
C MET A 60 -7.59 7.24 -6.83
N LEU A 61 -8.10 8.36 -7.37
CA LEU A 61 -9.29 9.02 -6.85
C LEU A 61 -10.55 8.15 -7.05
N GLU A 62 -10.76 7.61 -8.26
CA GLU A 62 -11.91 6.74 -8.54
C GLU A 62 -11.87 5.44 -7.71
N GLU A 63 -10.69 4.86 -7.47
CA GLU A 63 -10.57 3.71 -6.58
C GLU A 63 -10.86 4.10 -5.12
N THR A 64 -10.43 5.29 -4.68
CA THR A 64 -10.76 5.82 -3.35
C THR A 64 -12.28 5.96 -3.19
N GLU A 65 -12.97 6.51 -4.18
CA GLU A 65 -14.44 6.67 -4.17
C GLU A 65 -15.18 5.32 -4.08
N LYS A 66 -14.71 4.30 -4.80
CA LYS A 66 -15.28 2.94 -4.70
C LYS A 66 -15.09 2.33 -3.31
N ILE A 67 -13.95 2.59 -2.67
CA ILE A 67 -13.70 2.15 -1.30
C ILE A 67 -14.65 2.86 -0.33
N GLU A 68 -14.79 4.16 -0.46
CA GLU A 68 -15.71 4.97 0.35
C GLU A 68 -17.15 4.49 0.22
N GLU A 69 -17.64 4.29 -1.00
CA GLU A 69 -18.98 3.75 -1.29
C GLU A 69 -19.20 2.38 -0.65
N TYR A 70 -18.20 1.49 -0.74
CA TYR A 70 -18.29 0.17 -0.11
C TYR A 70 -18.41 0.26 1.40
N ILE A 71 -17.57 1.07 2.05
CA ILE A 71 -17.56 1.23 3.51
C ILE A 71 -18.84 1.93 3.99
N GLN A 72 -19.34 2.92 3.26
CA GLN A 72 -20.64 3.55 3.57
C GLN A 72 -21.77 2.54 3.52
N LYS A 73 -21.82 1.73 2.47
CA LYS A 73 -22.90 0.77 2.22
C LYS A 73 -22.88 -0.42 3.17
N HIS A 74 -21.71 -0.94 3.52
CA HIS A 74 -21.57 -2.21 4.24
C HIS A 74 -21.17 -2.05 5.71
N HIS A 75 -20.56 -0.90 6.07
CA HIS A 75 -20.04 -0.65 7.42
C HIS A 75 -20.50 0.70 8.01
N GLY A 76 -21.57 1.29 7.45
CA GLY A 76 -22.14 2.54 7.97
C GLY A 76 -21.20 3.74 7.91
N GLY A 77 -20.21 3.72 7.02
CA GLY A 77 -19.24 4.79 6.84
C GLY A 77 -18.15 4.86 7.91
N HIS A 78 -17.94 3.80 8.72
CA HIS A 78 -16.93 3.78 9.78
C HIS A 78 -16.17 2.46 9.82
N ILE A 79 -14.85 2.53 9.97
CA ILE A 79 -13.98 1.38 10.23
C ILE A 79 -12.97 1.71 11.33
N ARG A 80 -12.55 0.68 12.07
CA ARG A 80 -11.61 0.81 13.17
C ARG A 80 -10.22 1.21 12.68
N ALA A 81 -9.71 0.55 11.64
CA ALA A 81 -8.39 0.87 11.11
C ALA A 81 -8.29 0.66 9.59
N ALA A 82 -7.38 1.41 8.96
CA ALA A 82 -6.92 1.15 7.60
C ALA A 82 -5.39 1.09 7.60
N TYR A 83 -4.81 0.01 7.07
CA TYR A 83 -3.38 -0.11 6.81
C TYR A 83 -3.10 -0.05 5.32
N GLY A 84 -2.14 0.77 4.92
CA GLY A 84 -1.69 0.88 3.53
C GLY A 84 -0.23 0.50 3.35
N CYS A 85 0.04 -0.55 2.56
CA CYS A 85 1.38 -0.95 2.14
C CYS A 85 1.87 -0.04 1.02
N SER A 86 2.99 0.66 1.18
CA SER A 86 3.57 1.53 0.14
C SER A 86 2.52 2.48 -0.48
N LEU A 87 2.13 2.32 -1.75
CA LEU A 87 1.01 3.04 -2.40
C LEU A 87 -0.27 3.06 -1.54
N GLY A 88 -0.58 1.94 -0.88
CA GLY A 88 -1.72 1.87 0.02
C GLY A 88 -1.71 2.94 1.11
N GLY A 89 -0.53 3.42 1.52
CA GLY A 89 -0.40 4.53 2.46
C GLY A 89 -0.88 5.87 1.88
N SER A 90 -0.70 6.11 0.57
CA SER A 90 -1.29 7.27 -0.10
C SER A 90 -2.83 7.18 -0.11
N PHE A 91 -3.40 5.98 -0.31
CA PHE A 91 -4.84 5.76 -0.18
C PHE A 91 -5.35 6.02 1.26
N VAL A 92 -4.62 5.55 2.29
CA VAL A 92 -4.98 5.86 3.68
C VAL A 92 -5.02 7.38 3.90
N GLY A 93 -4.02 8.10 3.41
CA GLY A 93 -3.99 9.57 3.49
C GLY A 93 -5.19 10.24 2.81
N LEU A 94 -5.56 9.77 1.61
CA LEU A 94 -6.73 10.29 0.88
C LEU A 94 -8.04 9.99 1.58
N LEU A 95 -8.26 8.75 2.02
CA LEU A 95 -9.48 8.34 2.72
C LEU A 95 -9.70 9.15 4.00
N VAL A 96 -8.61 9.41 4.75
CA VAL A 96 -8.67 10.23 5.98
C VAL A 96 -8.94 11.70 5.63
N GLU A 97 -8.25 12.25 4.64
CA GLU A 97 -8.40 13.66 4.24
C GLU A 97 -9.80 13.98 3.71
N ARG A 98 -10.35 13.11 2.87
CA ARG A 98 -11.66 13.29 2.24
C ARG A 98 -12.84 13.19 3.21
N GLN A 99 -12.67 12.52 4.35
CA GLN A 99 -13.68 12.38 5.42
C GLN A 99 -15.05 11.87 4.93
N MET A 100 -15.10 11.18 3.79
CA MET A 100 -16.32 10.52 3.30
C MET A 100 -16.67 9.29 4.13
N ILE A 101 -15.66 8.72 4.80
CA ILE A 101 -15.78 7.68 5.83
C ILE A 101 -14.94 8.09 7.03
N HIS A 102 -15.23 7.50 8.19
CA HIS A 102 -14.41 7.69 9.38
C HIS A 102 -13.50 6.48 9.62
N ILE A 103 -12.24 6.75 9.94
CA ILE A 103 -11.20 5.76 10.25
C ILE A 103 -10.57 6.15 11.58
N ASP A 104 -10.71 5.31 12.63
CA ASP A 104 -10.13 5.66 13.93
C ASP A 104 -8.59 5.67 13.85
N TYR A 105 -7.98 4.66 13.18
CA TYR A 105 -6.53 4.51 13.05
C TYR A 105 -6.12 4.39 11.58
N GLY A 106 -5.50 5.44 11.04
CA GLY A 106 -4.83 5.39 9.74
C GLY A 106 -3.39 4.93 9.89
N ILE A 107 -3.05 3.74 9.38
CA ILE A 107 -1.70 3.19 9.50
C ILE A 107 -1.04 3.22 8.12
N VAL A 108 -0.05 4.08 7.97
CA VAL A 108 0.74 4.23 6.74
C VAL A 108 1.97 3.35 6.85
N GLY A 109 2.09 2.37 5.96
CA GLY A 109 3.28 1.55 5.82
C GLY A 109 4.47 2.37 5.31
N SER A 110 5.45 1.72 4.73
CA SER A 110 6.63 2.40 4.20
C SER A 110 6.33 3.19 2.91
N SER A 111 5.27 4.02 2.91
CA SER A 111 4.87 4.84 1.77
C SER A 111 5.88 5.95 1.48
N ASP A 112 6.02 6.31 0.21
CA ASP A 112 6.90 7.42 -0.19
C ASP A 112 6.17 8.76 -0.24
N LEU A 113 4.84 8.77 -0.38
CA LEU A 113 3.97 9.95 -0.49
C LEU A 113 4.54 10.97 -1.50
N ASP A 114 5.09 10.47 -2.61
CA ASP A 114 5.69 11.31 -3.64
C ASP A 114 4.61 12.09 -4.39
N GLN A 115 4.86 13.36 -4.59
CA GLN A 115 4.00 14.24 -5.37
C GLN A 115 4.80 14.85 -6.53
N SER A 116 4.19 14.94 -7.71
CA SER A 116 4.85 15.44 -8.90
C SER A 116 3.88 16.27 -9.77
N THR A 117 4.44 17.09 -10.64
CA THR A 117 3.61 17.76 -11.66
C THR A 117 3.17 16.75 -12.73
N PRO A 118 2.00 16.94 -13.37
CA PRO A 118 1.50 16.01 -14.39
C PRO A 118 2.51 15.71 -15.50
N LEU A 119 3.28 16.72 -15.94
CA LEU A 119 4.29 16.53 -16.97
C LEU A 119 5.45 15.67 -16.47
N ALA A 120 5.98 15.96 -15.27
CA ALA A 120 7.08 15.21 -14.71
C ALA A 120 6.64 13.77 -14.37
N ALA A 121 5.45 13.57 -13.80
CA ALA A 121 4.87 12.26 -13.53
C ALA A 121 4.74 11.43 -14.81
N LYS A 122 4.24 12.02 -15.91
CA LYS A 122 4.16 11.35 -17.21
C LYS A 122 5.52 10.90 -17.70
N VAL A 123 6.52 11.79 -17.68
CA VAL A 123 7.88 11.46 -18.11
C VAL A 123 8.50 10.36 -17.26
N VAL A 124 8.39 10.46 -15.94
CA VAL A 124 8.93 9.46 -15.02
C VAL A 124 8.26 8.09 -15.24
N THR A 125 6.94 8.05 -15.35
CA THR A 125 6.17 6.83 -15.59
C THR A 125 6.58 6.17 -16.92
N GLU A 126 6.62 6.92 -18.02
CA GLU A 126 7.01 6.40 -19.34
C GLU A 126 8.47 5.89 -19.38
N LEU A 127 9.37 6.51 -18.63
CA LEU A 127 10.76 6.08 -18.56
C LEU A 127 10.98 4.86 -17.67
N LEU A 128 10.27 4.75 -16.54
CA LEU A 128 10.48 3.66 -15.59
C LEU A 128 9.71 2.39 -15.94
N LEU A 129 8.49 2.53 -16.45
CA LEU A 129 7.58 1.40 -16.66
C LEU A 129 8.14 0.30 -17.58
N PRO A 130 8.85 0.59 -18.69
CA PRO A 130 9.45 -0.45 -19.54
C PRO A 130 10.47 -1.35 -18.83
N PHE A 131 11.06 -0.87 -17.73
CA PHE A 131 11.99 -1.63 -16.92
C PHE A 131 11.33 -2.35 -15.76
N ILE A 132 10.30 -1.74 -15.14
CA ILE A 132 9.61 -2.26 -13.97
C ILE A 132 8.55 -3.29 -14.36
N TYR A 133 7.77 -3.03 -15.43
CA TYR A 133 6.69 -3.92 -15.84
C TYR A 133 7.10 -5.37 -16.12
N PRO A 134 8.23 -5.67 -16.79
CA PRO A 134 8.69 -7.05 -16.95
C PRO A 134 9.04 -7.74 -15.61
N ILE A 135 9.45 -6.97 -14.59
CA ILE A 135 9.70 -7.50 -13.26
C ILE A 135 8.37 -7.87 -12.59
N ILE A 136 7.38 -6.97 -12.67
CA ILE A 136 6.04 -7.19 -12.09
C ILE A 136 5.39 -8.39 -12.78
N ARG A 137 5.28 -8.37 -14.11
CA ARG A 137 4.55 -9.36 -14.89
C ARG A 137 5.23 -10.73 -14.92
N ASP A 138 6.53 -10.76 -15.21
CA ASP A 138 7.25 -12.00 -15.53
C ASP A 138 8.29 -12.39 -14.47
N GLY A 139 8.54 -11.53 -13.49
CA GLY A 139 9.65 -11.67 -12.54
C GLY A 139 11.04 -11.55 -13.20
N LYS A 140 11.11 -10.98 -14.41
CA LYS A 140 12.34 -10.95 -15.22
C LYS A 140 12.90 -9.54 -15.33
N MET A 141 14.20 -9.41 -15.12
CA MET A 141 14.93 -8.17 -15.38
C MET A 141 15.52 -8.18 -16.78
N LYS A 142 15.12 -7.25 -17.63
CA LYS A 142 15.69 -7.09 -18.98
C LYS A 142 17.04 -6.38 -18.99
N SER A 143 17.33 -5.56 -17.97
CA SER A 143 18.56 -4.79 -17.89
C SER A 143 19.67 -5.57 -17.17
N LYS A 144 20.81 -5.82 -17.85
CA LYS A 144 21.99 -6.45 -17.25
C LYS A 144 22.53 -5.65 -16.05
N PHE A 145 22.41 -4.33 -16.09
CA PHE A 145 22.83 -3.46 -14.99
C PHE A 145 21.92 -3.66 -13.75
N LEU A 146 20.60 -3.69 -13.94
CA LEU A 146 19.65 -3.96 -12.86
C LEU A 146 19.82 -5.38 -12.31
N GLN A 147 20.06 -6.37 -13.20
CA GLN A 147 20.35 -7.75 -12.79
C GLN A 147 21.57 -7.80 -11.87
N LYS A 148 22.71 -7.22 -12.29
CA LYS A 148 23.93 -7.19 -11.47
C LYS A 148 23.74 -6.50 -10.12
N ARG A 149 22.94 -5.43 -10.08
CA ARG A 149 22.60 -4.74 -8.83
C ARG A 149 21.73 -5.60 -7.92
N MET A 150 20.77 -6.31 -8.49
CA MET A 150 19.92 -7.26 -7.76
C MET A 150 20.73 -8.42 -7.23
N ASP A 151 21.63 -9.02 -8.04
CA ASP A 151 22.49 -10.12 -7.61
C ASP A 151 23.35 -9.72 -6.42
N LYS A 152 23.88 -8.49 -6.43
CA LYS A 152 24.62 -7.95 -5.27
C LYS A 152 23.72 -7.81 -4.04
N GLN A 153 22.49 -7.27 -4.18
CA GLN A 153 21.55 -7.16 -3.07
C GLN A 153 21.12 -8.55 -2.56
N MET A 154 20.97 -9.53 -3.45
CA MET A 154 20.68 -10.92 -3.08
C MET A 154 21.81 -11.54 -2.24
N GLN A 155 23.07 -11.22 -2.49
CA GLN A 155 24.21 -11.66 -1.67
C GLN A 155 24.21 -11.01 -0.28
N GLU A 156 23.85 -9.73 -0.19
CA GLU A 156 23.88 -8.95 1.06
C GLU A 156 22.62 -9.14 1.92
N LYS A 157 21.45 -9.29 1.30
CA LYS A 157 20.12 -9.24 1.95
C LYS A 157 19.12 -10.19 1.26
N GLY A 158 19.54 -11.41 0.95
CA GLY A 158 18.78 -12.35 0.11
C GLY A 158 17.35 -12.62 0.58
N ASP A 159 17.15 -12.77 1.88
CA ASP A 159 15.81 -13.05 2.45
C ASP A 159 14.85 -11.87 2.23
N TYR A 160 15.32 -10.65 2.49
CA TYR A 160 14.53 -9.45 2.20
C TYR A 160 14.21 -9.30 0.71
N VAL A 161 15.22 -9.48 -0.17
CA VAL A 161 15.01 -9.31 -1.61
C VAL A 161 14.01 -10.34 -2.15
N ARG A 162 14.08 -11.61 -1.70
CA ARG A 162 13.09 -12.64 -2.06
C ARG A 162 11.69 -12.27 -1.60
N ALA A 163 11.52 -11.94 -0.31
CA ALA A 163 10.24 -11.57 0.25
C ALA A 163 9.65 -10.32 -0.43
N PHE A 164 10.50 -9.32 -0.71
CA PHE A 164 10.08 -8.12 -1.43
C PHE A 164 9.61 -8.43 -2.87
N MET A 165 10.30 -9.32 -3.58
CA MET A 165 9.89 -9.76 -4.91
C MET A 165 8.61 -10.61 -4.91
N GLU A 166 8.32 -11.31 -3.82
CA GLU A 166 7.08 -12.04 -3.64
C GLU A 166 5.84 -11.12 -3.57
N LEU A 167 6.00 -9.87 -3.06
CA LEU A 167 4.91 -8.90 -3.00
C LEU A 167 4.27 -8.63 -4.39
N PHE A 168 5.05 -8.75 -5.47
CA PHE A 168 4.57 -8.58 -6.85
C PHE A 168 4.04 -9.88 -7.46
N GLY A 169 4.16 -11.01 -6.77
CA GLY A 169 3.91 -12.33 -7.36
C GLY A 169 2.48 -12.58 -7.82
N GLY A 170 1.50 -12.11 -7.05
CA GLY A 170 0.10 -12.42 -7.25
C GLY A 170 -0.54 -11.80 -8.50
N ALA A 171 -0.07 -10.63 -8.93
CA ALA A 171 -0.61 -9.92 -10.09
C ALA A 171 -0.04 -10.39 -11.45
N ARG A 172 1.01 -11.22 -11.45
CA ARG A 172 1.79 -11.57 -12.65
C ARG A 172 1.03 -12.06 -13.85
N PRO A 173 0.05 -12.97 -13.75
CA PRO A 173 -0.54 -13.57 -14.94
C PRO A 173 -1.43 -12.62 -15.76
N TYR A 174 -2.05 -11.64 -15.13
CA TYR A 174 -3.13 -10.84 -15.72
C TYR A 174 -2.91 -9.33 -15.71
N VAL A 175 -1.94 -8.83 -14.94
CA VAL A 175 -1.67 -7.39 -14.86
C VAL A 175 -1.30 -6.80 -16.23
N THR A 176 -1.99 -5.72 -16.61
CA THR A 176 -1.70 -5.01 -17.86
C THR A 176 -0.65 -3.91 -17.65
N MET A 177 0.08 -3.56 -18.71
CA MET A 177 0.97 -2.40 -18.69
C MET A 177 0.19 -1.11 -18.44
N GLN A 178 -1.06 -1.04 -18.95
CA GLN A 178 -1.90 0.15 -18.79
C GLN A 178 -2.32 0.34 -17.35
N SER A 179 -2.74 -0.72 -16.64
CA SER A 179 -3.06 -0.65 -15.20
C SER A 179 -1.85 -0.21 -14.36
N CYS A 180 -0.67 -0.76 -14.63
CA CYS A 180 0.56 -0.32 -13.97
C CYS A 180 0.85 1.17 -14.25
N LYS A 181 0.71 1.59 -15.51
CA LYS A 181 0.93 2.98 -15.93
C LYS A 181 -0.04 3.93 -15.23
N ASN A 182 -1.31 3.60 -15.23
CA ASN A 182 -2.34 4.42 -14.60
C ASN A 182 -2.10 4.54 -13.09
N GLN A 183 -1.72 3.46 -12.44
CA GLN A 183 -1.46 3.45 -11.00
C GLN A 183 -0.23 4.28 -10.64
N PHE A 184 0.91 4.10 -11.32
CA PHE A 184 2.11 4.90 -11.10
C PHE A 184 1.88 6.38 -11.36
N TYR A 185 1.24 6.71 -12.49
CA TYR A 185 0.96 8.09 -12.84
C TYR A 185 0.01 8.74 -11.83
N SER A 186 -1.08 8.05 -11.50
CA SER A 186 -2.13 8.54 -10.63
C SER A 186 -1.62 8.80 -9.20
N ASP A 187 -0.77 7.92 -8.66
CA ASP A 187 -0.13 8.12 -7.34
C ASP A 187 0.68 9.42 -7.31
N LEU A 188 1.46 9.68 -8.35
CA LEU A 188 2.31 10.88 -8.42
C LEU A 188 1.51 12.18 -8.58
N VAL A 189 0.33 12.16 -9.20
CA VAL A 189 -0.43 13.39 -9.52
C VAL A 189 -1.65 13.61 -8.64
N THR A 190 -2.11 12.60 -7.89
CA THR A 190 -3.24 12.77 -6.98
C THR A 190 -2.81 13.61 -5.77
N PRO A 191 -3.39 14.81 -5.58
CA PRO A 191 -2.92 15.70 -4.53
C PRO A 191 -3.21 15.13 -3.14
N LEU A 192 -2.22 15.15 -2.28
CA LEU A 192 -2.38 14.91 -0.86
C LEU A 192 -2.04 16.20 -0.10
N PRO A 193 -3.00 16.83 0.61
CA PRO A 193 -2.77 18.08 1.32
C PRO A 193 -1.70 17.97 2.39
N GLU A 194 -1.21 19.13 2.83
CA GLU A 194 -0.32 19.22 3.96
C GLU A 194 -1.11 19.30 5.28
N ARG A 195 -0.52 18.78 6.37
CA ARG A 195 -1.02 18.90 7.75
C ARG A 195 -2.44 18.35 7.95
N ILE A 196 -2.73 17.23 7.31
CA ILE A 196 -3.98 16.49 7.51
C ILE A 196 -4.15 16.21 9.02
N SER A 197 -5.31 16.59 9.53
CA SER A 197 -5.73 16.36 10.92
C SER A 197 -7.23 16.24 10.96
N VAL A 198 -7.73 15.07 11.32
CA VAL A 198 -9.16 14.78 11.40
C VAL A 198 -9.52 14.40 12.83
N PRO A 199 -10.51 15.05 13.45
CA PRO A 199 -10.94 14.73 14.81
C PRO A 199 -11.35 13.26 14.93
N GLY A 200 -10.83 12.57 15.94
CA GLY A 200 -11.14 11.15 16.17
C GLY A 200 -10.32 10.18 15.32
N THR A 201 -9.40 10.67 14.47
CA THR A 201 -8.49 9.85 13.69
C THR A 201 -7.05 10.02 14.18
N GLU A 202 -6.38 8.91 14.47
CA GLU A 202 -4.94 8.89 14.75
C GLU A 202 -4.18 8.34 13.53
N ILE A 203 -3.06 8.99 13.19
CA ILE A 203 -2.19 8.54 12.09
C ILE A 203 -0.92 7.92 12.64
N HIS A 204 -0.68 6.67 12.31
CA HIS A 204 0.51 5.92 12.64
C HIS A 204 1.34 5.65 11.39
N ILE A 205 2.66 5.83 11.50
CA ILE A 205 3.60 5.62 10.37
C ILE A 205 4.58 4.51 10.73
N PHE A 206 4.63 3.45 9.93
CA PHE A 206 5.67 2.42 10.02
C PHE A 206 6.86 2.83 9.17
N TYR A 207 7.75 3.63 9.77
CA TYR A 207 8.86 4.23 9.06
C TYR A 207 10.09 3.32 9.04
N ALA A 208 10.45 2.84 7.86
CA ALA A 208 11.68 2.10 7.61
C ALA A 208 12.86 3.06 7.46
N LEU A 209 13.76 3.11 8.45
CA LEU A 209 14.89 4.07 8.50
C LEU A 209 15.80 4.00 7.28
N LYS A 210 15.94 2.80 6.67
CA LYS A 210 16.80 2.60 5.48
C LYS A 210 16.22 3.21 4.20
N MET A 211 14.99 3.72 4.21
CA MET A 211 14.48 4.56 3.13
C MET A 211 15.13 5.95 3.11
N GLY A 212 15.53 6.46 4.26
CA GLY A 212 16.23 7.74 4.43
C GLY A 212 15.35 8.89 4.92
N LYS A 213 15.99 9.93 5.44
CA LYS A 213 15.35 11.05 6.17
C LYS A 213 14.27 11.80 5.38
N LYS A 214 14.42 11.90 4.05
CA LYS A 214 13.43 12.59 3.18
C LYS A 214 12.01 12.02 3.32
N TYR A 215 11.86 10.73 3.61
CA TYR A 215 10.54 10.11 3.77
C TYR A 215 9.90 10.53 5.10
N ARG A 216 10.68 10.59 6.17
CA ARG A 216 10.21 11.12 7.46
C ARG A 216 9.73 12.56 7.32
N GLU A 217 10.45 13.39 6.57
CA GLU A 217 10.06 14.78 6.31
C GLU A 217 8.73 14.87 5.55
N ARG A 218 8.46 13.98 4.61
CA ARG A 218 7.17 13.89 3.90
C ARG A 218 6.03 13.50 4.83
N TYR A 219 6.22 12.53 5.71
CA TYR A 219 5.20 12.18 6.71
C TYR A 219 4.83 13.38 7.59
N LEU A 220 5.82 14.11 8.08
CA LEU A 220 5.62 15.32 8.88
C LEU A 220 5.04 16.49 8.07
N LYS A 221 5.22 16.50 6.76
CA LYS A 221 4.60 17.48 5.86
C LYS A 221 3.10 17.20 5.69
N HIS A 222 2.74 15.95 5.39
CA HIS A 222 1.36 15.60 5.05
C HIS A 222 0.47 15.39 6.28
N PHE A 223 1.00 14.94 7.40
CA PHE A 223 0.21 14.71 8.61
C PHE A 223 0.62 15.66 9.74
N ALA A 224 -0.38 16.27 10.41
CA ALA A 224 -0.11 17.28 11.43
C ALA A 224 0.55 16.71 12.69
N HIS A 225 0.12 15.52 13.12
CA HIS A 225 0.56 14.89 14.37
C HIS A 225 0.72 13.36 14.21
N PRO A 226 1.57 12.88 13.26
CA PRO A 226 1.71 11.44 13.07
C PRO A 226 2.53 10.82 14.19
N ILE A 227 2.13 9.64 14.65
CA ILE A 227 2.89 8.79 15.56
C ILE A 227 3.81 7.92 14.71
N ILE A 228 5.13 8.17 14.78
CA ILE A 228 6.10 7.51 13.92
C ILE A 228 6.77 6.35 14.67
N HIS A 229 6.56 5.13 14.16
CA HIS A 229 7.20 3.90 14.62
C HIS A 229 8.45 3.65 13.77
N GLU A 230 9.61 4.07 14.26
CA GLU A 230 10.88 3.92 13.55
C GLU A 230 11.42 2.49 13.64
N GLN A 231 11.76 1.90 12.48
CA GLN A 231 12.29 0.54 12.36
C GLN A 231 13.59 0.56 11.56
N ASP A 232 14.67 -0.05 12.06
CA ASP A 232 15.93 -0.19 11.31
C ASP A 232 15.81 -1.28 10.22
N LEU A 233 14.87 -1.07 9.30
CA LEU A 233 14.46 -1.98 8.24
C LEU A 233 14.49 -1.31 6.88
N GLN A 234 14.39 -2.15 5.81
CA GLN A 234 14.17 -1.72 4.44
C GLN A 234 12.68 -1.41 4.20
N HIS A 235 12.38 -0.85 3.04
CA HIS A 235 11.02 -0.62 2.54
C HIS A 235 10.17 -1.90 2.61
N GLU A 236 9.04 -1.85 3.34
CA GLU A 236 8.09 -2.96 3.56
C GLU A 236 8.72 -4.26 4.16
N GLU A 237 9.93 -4.22 4.69
CA GLU A 237 10.58 -5.39 5.29
C GLU A 237 9.82 -5.89 6.53
N LEU A 238 9.17 -4.99 7.28
CA LEU A 238 8.37 -5.37 8.44
C LEU A 238 7.20 -6.29 8.04
N LEU A 239 6.44 -5.88 7.03
CA LEU A 239 5.31 -6.66 6.52
C LEU A 239 5.79 -7.96 5.81
N ALA A 240 6.75 -7.85 4.92
CA ALA A 240 7.17 -8.94 4.06
C ALA A 240 7.95 -10.05 4.78
N CYS A 241 8.82 -9.65 5.75
CA CYS A 241 9.75 -10.58 6.41
C CYS A 241 9.41 -10.88 7.87
N ARG A 242 8.57 -10.05 8.53
CA ARG A 242 8.29 -10.14 9.97
C ARG A 242 6.80 -10.01 10.27
N PRO A 243 5.93 -10.85 9.64
CA PRO A 243 4.48 -10.72 9.71
C PRO A 243 3.93 -10.76 11.15
N GLU A 244 4.50 -11.57 12.04
CA GLU A 244 4.07 -11.65 13.44
C GLU A 244 4.42 -10.35 14.21
N GLN A 245 5.57 -9.74 13.93
CA GLN A 245 5.97 -8.47 14.54
C GLN A 245 5.10 -7.33 14.01
N TRP A 246 4.81 -7.35 12.70
CA TRP A 246 3.90 -6.39 12.07
C TRP A 246 2.50 -6.49 12.70
N ALA A 247 1.93 -7.69 12.80
CA ALA A 247 0.60 -7.91 13.37
C ALA A 247 0.52 -7.48 14.84
N LYS A 248 1.53 -7.77 15.64
CA LYS A 248 1.61 -7.30 17.05
C LYS A 248 1.63 -5.78 17.15
N LEU A 249 2.33 -5.10 16.24
CA LEU A 249 2.39 -3.64 16.25
C LEU A 249 1.04 -3.04 15.85
N VAL A 250 0.38 -3.60 14.83
CA VAL A 250 -0.98 -3.20 14.42
C VAL A 250 -1.96 -3.42 15.59
N ASP A 251 -1.91 -4.56 16.22
CA ASP A 251 -2.77 -4.92 17.35
C ASP A 251 -2.61 -3.95 18.53
N ALA A 252 -1.36 -3.60 18.87
CA ALA A 252 -1.05 -2.65 19.93
C ALA A 252 -1.48 -1.20 19.64
N ILE A 253 -1.72 -0.85 18.37
CA ILE A 253 -2.25 0.46 17.97
C ILE A 253 -3.77 0.50 18.12
N ILE A 254 -4.43 -0.61 17.81
CA ILE A 254 -5.90 -0.67 17.67
C ILE A 254 -6.59 -0.97 19.01
N ASP A 255 -5.92 -1.69 19.91
CA ASP A 255 -6.41 -2.01 21.25
C ASP A 255 -6.53 -0.79 22.14
#